data_6bf65c5bd370e19d5d874e66f960f921
#
_entry.id   6bf65c5bd370e19d5d874e66f960f921
#
_cell.length_a   1.000
_cell.length_b   1.000
_cell.length_c   1.000
_cell.angle_alpha   90.00
_cell.angle_beta   90.00
_cell.angle_gamma   90.00
#
_symmetry.space_group_name_H-M   'P 1'
#
loop_
_entity.id
_entity.type
_entity.pdbx_description
1 polymer ?
#
loop_
_entity_poly.entity_id
_entity_poly.type
_entity_poly.pdbx_seq_one_letter_code
_entity_poly.pdbx_strand_id
1 'polypeptide(L)'
;MRHPLRFGLKLSGQDTTIHALRAVWRIADEAGFDHLASIGDVGPDRPIYEGWTLQAAMAEATKRVRIGCLVSGNTYRNPALLAKMAVTVDHLSGGRLEFGIGAAWAEIEHKMYGFEGLDHRVGRLSESLQIIKSLFTEERTNFEGRYYRMKDAIANPKPIQKPYPPFWIGASGPTTLRLVARHADVWNIAGGDPARVAELTAMFEESCAAVGRNPSEIRRSIQFGWDGQDRNELLELSARYVELGVTEHVIYLRAVEPKATSEHPEAIAEKIAELLPELRRLERVRSSL
;
A
#
# COMPACT_ATOMS: atom_id res chain seq x y z
N MET A 1 -9.62 -13.44 -14.53
CA MET A 1 -8.92 -14.32 -13.55
C MET A 1 -9.42 -14.00 -12.16
N ARG A 2 -9.79 -14.99 -11.33
CA ARG A 2 -10.09 -14.69 -9.92
C ARG A 2 -8.79 -14.60 -9.12
N HIS A 3 -8.50 -13.44 -8.52
CA HIS A 3 -7.37 -13.29 -7.62
C HIS A 3 -7.67 -13.97 -6.28
N PRO A 4 -6.69 -14.64 -5.63
CA PRO A 4 -6.89 -15.24 -4.32
C PRO A 4 -7.15 -14.16 -3.26
N LEU A 5 -7.88 -14.54 -2.22
CA LEU A 5 -8.10 -13.67 -1.06
C LEU A 5 -6.82 -13.63 -0.21
N ARG A 6 -6.38 -12.44 0.14
CA ARG A 6 -5.14 -12.18 0.88
C ARG A 6 -5.39 -11.28 2.08
N PHE A 7 -4.66 -11.54 3.16
CA PHE A 7 -4.74 -10.77 4.39
C PHE A 7 -3.37 -10.28 4.80
N GLY A 8 -3.30 -9.02 5.17
CA GLY A 8 -2.10 -8.38 5.65
C GLY A 8 -2.34 -7.49 6.86
N LEU A 9 -1.25 -7.15 7.52
CA LEU A 9 -1.23 -6.21 8.64
C LEU A 9 -0.64 -4.88 8.20
N LYS A 10 -1.11 -3.79 8.81
CA LYS A 10 -0.50 -2.47 8.68
C LYS A 10 -0.24 -1.89 10.06
N LEU A 11 1.01 -1.56 10.33
CA LEU A 11 1.38 -0.75 11.48
C LEU A 11 2.10 0.51 11.00
N SER A 12 1.59 1.67 11.45
CA SER A 12 2.28 2.94 11.23
C SER A 12 3.58 3.00 12.01
N GLY A 13 4.58 3.70 11.46
CA GLY A 13 5.75 4.13 12.22
C GLY A 13 5.46 5.27 13.20
N GLN A 14 4.23 5.77 13.24
CA GLN A 14 3.79 6.87 14.08
C GLN A 14 3.40 6.39 15.48
N ASP A 15 3.79 7.14 16.51
CA ASP A 15 3.45 6.90 17.92
C ASP A 15 3.75 5.45 18.38
N THR A 16 4.81 4.86 17.89
CA THR A 16 5.22 3.49 18.17
C THR A 16 6.71 3.39 18.45
N THR A 17 7.19 2.21 18.80
CA THR A 17 8.61 1.92 19.02
C THR A 17 9.15 0.95 17.97
N ILE A 18 10.45 0.99 17.72
CA ILE A 18 11.11 -0.02 16.87
C ILE A 18 10.91 -1.44 17.40
N HIS A 19 10.80 -1.58 18.73
CA HIS A 19 10.54 -2.88 19.35
C HIS A 19 9.15 -3.41 18.95
N ALA A 20 8.10 -2.62 19.10
CA ALA A 20 6.74 -2.96 18.70
C ALA A 20 6.64 -3.26 17.19
N LEU A 21 7.28 -2.42 16.36
CA LEU A 21 7.35 -2.67 14.91
C LEU A 21 7.95 -4.04 14.61
N ARG A 22 9.11 -4.37 15.18
CA ARG A 22 9.77 -5.66 14.99
C ARG A 22 8.93 -6.83 15.47
N ALA A 23 8.24 -6.70 16.61
CA ALA A 23 7.36 -7.75 17.13
C ALA A 23 6.21 -8.02 16.13
N VAL A 24 5.52 -6.99 15.64
CA VAL A 24 4.45 -7.13 14.64
C VAL A 24 4.98 -7.72 13.32
N TRP A 25 6.16 -7.30 12.86
CA TRP A 25 6.76 -7.86 11.63
C TRP A 25 7.03 -9.36 11.76
N ARG A 26 7.57 -9.79 12.92
CA ARG A 26 7.80 -11.20 13.22
C ARG A 26 6.47 -11.98 13.25
N ILE A 27 5.46 -11.50 13.96
CA ILE A 27 4.13 -12.11 14.03
C ILE A 27 3.55 -12.27 12.62
N ALA A 28 3.59 -11.23 11.80
CA ALA A 28 3.07 -11.28 10.44
C ALA A 28 3.79 -12.32 9.58
N ASP A 29 5.11 -12.41 9.68
CA ASP A 29 5.91 -13.35 8.91
C ASP A 29 5.70 -14.80 9.39
N GLU A 30 5.67 -15.05 10.69
CA GLU A 30 5.51 -16.38 11.29
C GLU A 30 4.09 -16.94 11.14
N ALA A 31 3.06 -16.10 11.34
CA ALA A 31 1.66 -16.51 11.20
C ALA A 31 1.23 -16.72 9.74
N GLY A 32 2.04 -16.30 8.78
CA GLY A 32 1.78 -16.51 7.37
C GLY A 32 0.81 -15.50 6.75
N PHE A 33 0.83 -14.26 7.20
CA PHE A 33 0.15 -13.18 6.47
C PHE A 33 0.74 -13.00 5.08
N ASP A 34 -0.10 -12.53 4.15
CA ASP A 34 0.30 -12.37 2.74
C ASP A 34 1.11 -11.10 2.52
N HIS A 35 0.80 -10.02 3.28
CA HIS A 35 1.54 -8.76 3.18
C HIS A 35 1.59 -8.00 4.51
N LEU A 36 2.58 -7.14 4.62
CA LEU A 36 2.86 -6.28 5.75
C LEU A 36 3.12 -4.87 5.25
N ALA A 37 2.39 -3.91 5.77
CA ALA A 37 2.45 -2.54 5.29
C ALA A 37 2.84 -1.54 6.38
N SER A 38 3.51 -0.47 5.95
CA SER A 38 3.71 0.74 6.73
C SER A 38 3.11 1.97 6.04
N ILE A 39 3.18 3.12 6.69
CA ILE A 39 2.88 4.41 6.07
C ILE A 39 4.16 4.95 5.42
N GLY A 40 4.04 5.62 4.28
CA GLY A 40 5.15 6.23 3.56
C GLY A 40 5.37 7.72 3.86
N ASP A 41 4.68 8.27 4.84
CA ASP A 41 4.70 9.67 5.22
C ASP A 41 5.89 9.99 6.15
N VAL A 42 6.17 11.27 6.34
CA VAL A 42 7.28 11.76 7.16
C VAL A 42 6.84 12.36 8.51
N GLY A 43 5.53 12.50 8.72
CA GLY A 43 4.88 12.95 9.96
C GLY A 43 4.88 14.45 10.19
N PRO A 44 3.72 15.05 10.52
CA PRO A 44 3.62 16.49 10.72
C PRO A 44 4.08 16.95 12.10
N ASP A 45 3.49 16.44 13.17
CA ASP A 45 3.66 16.94 14.54
C ASP A 45 3.76 15.82 15.59
N ARG A 46 3.81 14.57 15.17
CA ARG A 46 3.90 13.38 16.02
C ARG A 46 5.17 12.59 15.71
N PRO A 47 5.72 11.86 16.69
CA PRO A 47 6.85 10.96 16.42
C PRO A 47 6.49 9.94 15.34
N ILE A 48 7.22 9.94 14.23
CA ILE A 48 7.06 8.96 13.14
C ILE A 48 8.42 8.60 12.57
N TYR A 49 8.62 7.31 12.32
CA TYR A 49 9.78 6.83 11.59
C TYR A 49 9.56 6.94 10.09
N GLU A 50 10.59 7.33 9.35
CA GLU A 50 10.52 7.49 7.90
C GLU A 50 10.23 6.15 7.20
N GLY A 51 9.22 6.16 6.31
CA GLY A 51 8.61 4.95 5.79
C GLY A 51 9.52 4.08 4.94
N TRP A 52 10.35 4.64 4.04
CA TRP A 52 11.23 3.84 3.18
C TRP A 52 12.45 3.30 3.91
N THR A 53 12.94 4.00 4.91
CA THR A 53 13.96 3.48 5.84
C THR A 53 13.42 2.28 6.62
N LEU A 54 12.16 2.35 7.08
CA LEU A 54 11.49 1.21 7.69
C LEU A 54 11.30 0.04 6.72
N GLN A 55 11.02 0.28 5.43
CA GLN A 55 10.89 -0.80 4.44
C GLN A 55 12.19 -1.61 4.30
N ALA A 56 13.35 -0.95 4.30
CA ALA A 56 14.63 -1.64 4.27
C ALA A 56 14.84 -2.52 5.51
N ALA A 57 14.53 -1.98 6.70
CA ALA A 57 14.60 -2.73 7.96
C ALA A 57 13.62 -3.92 7.98
N MET A 58 12.40 -3.73 7.48
CA MET A 58 11.36 -4.76 7.38
C MET A 58 11.77 -5.88 6.40
N ALA A 59 12.42 -5.51 5.28
CA ALA A 59 12.95 -6.47 4.31
C ALA A 59 13.93 -7.46 4.93
N GLU A 60 14.85 -6.96 5.76
CA GLU A 60 15.85 -7.78 6.46
C GLU A 60 15.25 -8.56 7.65
N ALA A 61 14.24 -8.00 8.32
CA ALA A 61 13.63 -8.61 9.50
C ALA A 61 12.62 -9.73 9.18
N THR A 62 12.20 -9.88 7.92
CA THR A 62 11.17 -10.84 7.48
C THR A 62 11.69 -11.73 6.35
N LYS A 63 11.06 -12.90 6.15
CA LYS A 63 11.52 -13.88 5.14
C LYS A 63 10.46 -14.26 4.11
N ARG A 64 9.18 -14.19 4.45
CA ARG A 64 8.07 -14.72 3.64
C ARG A 64 7.03 -13.67 3.26
N VAL A 65 6.62 -12.85 4.23
CA VAL A 65 5.58 -11.84 4.04
C VAL A 65 6.02 -10.80 3.01
N ARG A 66 5.12 -10.43 2.10
CA ARG A 66 5.37 -9.32 1.17
C ARG A 66 5.29 -8.01 1.93
N ILE A 67 6.08 -7.03 1.54
CA ILE A 67 6.25 -5.78 2.28
C ILE A 67 6.01 -4.57 1.39
N GLY A 68 5.48 -3.49 1.94
CA GLY A 68 5.27 -2.26 1.16
C GLY A 68 4.82 -1.06 1.98
N CYS A 69 4.89 0.13 1.38
CA CYS A 69 4.21 1.30 1.89
C CYS A 69 2.79 1.37 1.33
N LEU A 70 1.80 1.67 2.17
CA LEU A 70 0.42 1.94 1.73
C LEU A 70 -0.06 3.29 2.25
N VAL A 71 0.23 4.37 1.46
CA VAL A 71 1.05 4.43 0.26
C VAL A 71 2.06 5.56 0.40
N SER A 72 3.17 5.52 -0.36
CA SER A 72 4.13 6.63 -0.40
C SER A 72 3.51 7.85 -1.07
N GLY A 73 3.63 9.02 -0.45
CA GLY A 73 3.29 10.28 -1.10
C GLY A 73 4.30 10.61 -2.22
N ASN A 74 3.80 10.78 -3.43
CA ASN A 74 4.64 11.06 -4.60
C ASN A 74 5.48 12.34 -4.47
N THR A 75 4.98 13.32 -3.73
CA THR A 75 5.59 14.65 -3.63
C THR A 75 6.74 14.74 -2.63
N TYR A 76 6.96 13.70 -1.83
CA TYR A 76 8.05 13.70 -0.83
C TYR A 76 9.42 13.33 -1.42
N ARG A 77 9.47 12.74 -2.63
CA ARG A 77 10.71 12.25 -3.25
C ARG A 77 10.71 12.45 -4.76
N ASN A 78 11.88 12.74 -5.30
CA ASN A 78 12.05 12.67 -6.74
C ASN A 78 11.75 11.23 -7.23
N PRO A 79 11.01 11.04 -8.34
CA PRO A 79 10.63 9.71 -8.82
C PRO A 79 11.82 8.79 -9.16
N ALA A 80 12.94 9.34 -9.61
CA ALA A 80 14.13 8.52 -9.86
C ALA A 80 14.78 8.03 -8.56
N LEU A 81 14.83 8.88 -7.53
CA LEU A 81 15.29 8.46 -6.21
C LEU A 81 14.39 7.40 -5.63
N LEU A 82 13.06 7.60 -5.71
CA LEU A 82 12.07 6.63 -5.22
C LEU A 82 12.20 5.28 -5.95
N ALA A 83 12.42 5.29 -7.26
CA ALA A 83 12.70 4.07 -8.03
C ALA A 83 13.95 3.34 -7.53
N LYS A 84 15.05 4.07 -7.25
CA LYS A 84 16.29 3.49 -6.71
C LYS A 84 16.07 2.87 -5.32
N MET A 85 15.32 3.56 -4.45
CA MET A 85 14.96 3.05 -3.12
C MET A 85 14.15 1.76 -3.25
N ALA A 86 13.15 1.75 -4.12
CA ALA A 86 12.31 0.58 -4.37
C ALA A 86 13.11 -0.63 -4.89
N VAL A 87 14.02 -0.43 -5.84
CA VAL A 87 14.92 -1.49 -6.32
C VAL A 87 15.77 -2.04 -5.18
N THR A 88 16.32 -1.18 -4.33
CA THR A 88 17.13 -1.61 -3.19
C THR A 88 16.30 -2.48 -2.24
N VAL A 89 15.09 -2.06 -1.87
CA VAL A 89 14.20 -2.83 -1.00
C VAL A 89 13.74 -4.14 -1.67
N ASP A 90 13.50 -4.14 -2.98
CA ASP A 90 13.17 -5.35 -3.73
C ASP A 90 14.29 -6.39 -3.65
N HIS A 91 15.55 -5.96 -3.77
CA HIS A 91 16.73 -6.83 -3.60
C HIS A 91 16.90 -7.30 -2.15
N LEU A 92 16.82 -6.40 -1.17
CA LEU A 92 16.92 -6.76 0.26
C LEU A 92 15.86 -7.77 0.67
N SER A 93 14.65 -7.63 0.14
CA SER A 93 13.55 -8.55 0.43
C SER A 93 13.54 -9.83 -0.40
N GLY A 94 14.45 -10.00 -1.37
CA GLY A 94 14.43 -11.14 -2.29
C GLY A 94 13.18 -11.16 -3.20
N GLY A 95 12.70 -9.98 -3.66
CA GLY A 95 11.57 -9.88 -4.59
C GLY A 95 10.20 -9.89 -3.89
N ARG A 96 10.10 -9.43 -2.63
CA ARG A 96 8.85 -9.37 -1.85
C ARG A 96 8.24 -7.96 -1.79
N LEU A 97 8.82 -6.96 -2.46
CA LEU A 97 8.31 -5.60 -2.44
C LEU A 97 6.95 -5.50 -3.14
N GLU A 98 6.00 -4.84 -2.50
CA GLU A 98 4.76 -4.28 -3.07
C GLU A 98 4.94 -2.74 -3.14
N PHE A 99 5.00 -2.19 -4.36
CA PHE A 99 5.32 -0.78 -4.54
C PHE A 99 4.08 0.10 -4.42
N GLY A 100 3.87 0.67 -3.23
CA GLY A 100 2.71 1.52 -2.96
C GLY A 100 3.00 3.01 -3.17
N ILE A 101 2.18 3.69 -3.97
CA ILE A 101 2.31 5.12 -4.28
C ILE A 101 0.94 5.82 -4.39
N GLY A 102 0.91 7.09 -4.02
CA GLY A 102 -0.27 7.95 -4.12
C GLY A 102 0.09 9.41 -4.34
N ALA A 103 -0.92 10.25 -4.51
CA ALA A 103 -0.73 11.67 -4.83
C ALA A 103 -0.24 12.53 -3.65
N ALA A 104 -0.09 11.98 -2.45
CA ALA A 104 0.06 12.68 -1.17
C ALA A 104 -1.22 13.45 -0.74
N TRP A 105 -1.26 13.90 0.51
CA TRP A 105 -2.43 14.56 1.07
C TRP A 105 -2.12 15.59 2.16
N ALA A 106 -1.05 15.38 2.94
CA ALA A 106 -0.76 16.18 4.11
C ALA A 106 -0.04 17.49 3.76
N GLU A 107 -0.81 18.58 3.62
CA GLU A 107 -0.26 19.90 3.31
C GLU A 107 0.69 20.41 4.41
N ILE A 108 0.41 20.06 5.67
CA ILE A 108 1.22 20.46 6.80
C ILE A 108 2.65 19.92 6.71
N GLU A 109 2.83 18.66 6.29
CA GLU A 109 4.15 18.05 6.08
C GLU A 109 4.96 18.79 4.99
N HIS A 110 4.30 19.17 3.90
CA HIS A 110 4.94 19.93 2.83
C HIS A 110 5.45 21.28 3.30
N LYS A 111 4.65 21.97 4.11
CA LYS A 111 5.05 23.26 4.70
C LYS A 111 6.20 23.12 5.71
N MET A 112 6.13 22.12 6.59
CA MET A 112 7.12 21.92 7.66
C MET A 112 8.50 21.51 7.13
N TYR A 113 8.54 20.64 6.11
CA TYR A 113 9.79 20.10 5.57
C TYR A 113 10.27 20.82 4.31
N GLY A 114 9.58 21.86 3.87
CA GLY A 114 9.98 22.63 2.68
C GLY A 114 9.84 21.86 1.38
N PHE A 115 8.95 20.87 1.33
CA PHE A 115 8.62 20.19 0.07
C PHE A 115 7.82 21.11 -0.83
N GLU A 116 7.90 20.89 -2.15
CA GLU A 116 6.99 21.54 -3.07
C GLU A 116 5.53 21.27 -2.67
N GLY A 117 4.67 22.29 -2.80
CA GLY A 117 3.27 22.20 -2.42
C GLY A 117 2.49 21.10 -3.16
N LEU A 118 1.27 20.84 -2.70
CA LEU A 118 0.39 19.81 -3.27
C LEU A 118 -0.21 20.18 -4.63
N ASP A 119 0.10 21.37 -5.15
CA ASP A 119 -0.35 21.79 -6.46
C ASP A 119 0.06 20.80 -7.55
N HIS A 120 -0.89 20.49 -8.41
CA HIS A 120 -0.68 19.55 -9.51
C HIS A 120 -0.24 18.13 -9.08
N ARG A 121 -0.42 17.74 -7.82
CA ARG A 121 0.04 16.44 -7.26
C ARG A 121 -0.40 15.22 -8.08
N VAL A 122 -1.60 15.25 -8.68
CA VAL A 122 -2.09 14.15 -9.53
C VAL A 122 -1.38 14.11 -10.87
N GLY A 123 -1.10 15.26 -11.47
CA GLY A 123 -0.28 15.35 -12.69
C GLY A 123 1.15 14.88 -12.46
N ARG A 124 1.75 15.28 -11.33
CA ARG A 124 3.08 14.80 -10.91
C ARG A 124 3.08 13.28 -10.69
N LEU A 125 2.05 12.73 -10.05
CA LEU A 125 1.91 11.28 -9.88
C LEU A 125 1.82 10.56 -11.24
N SER A 126 1.07 11.11 -12.19
CA SER A 126 0.96 10.54 -13.54
C SER A 126 2.30 10.43 -14.26
N GLU A 127 3.14 11.46 -14.19
CA GLU A 127 4.48 11.44 -14.77
C GLU A 127 5.42 10.51 -13.99
N SER A 128 5.36 10.52 -12.65
CA SER A 128 6.18 9.64 -11.81
C SER A 128 5.91 8.15 -12.06
N LEU A 129 4.66 7.76 -12.27
CA LEU A 129 4.31 6.37 -12.59
C LEU A 129 4.96 5.90 -13.91
N GLN A 130 5.00 6.77 -14.92
CA GLN A 130 5.65 6.48 -16.20
C GLN A 130 7.17 6.39 -16.03
N ILE A 131 7.77 7.37 -15.34
CA ILE A 131 9.22 7.43 -15.08
C ILE A 131 9.67 6.19 -14.30
N ILE A 132 8.99 5.85 -13.21
CA ILE A 132 9.38 4.73 -12.34
C ILE A 132 9.26 3.40 -13.11
N LYS A 133 8.19 3.20 -13.88
CA LYS A 133 8.05 2.00 -14.73
C LYS A 133 9.20 1.92 -15.76
N SER A 134 9.50 3.01 -16.45
CA SER A 134 10.61 3.04 -17.40
C SER A 134 11.95 2.73 -16.72
N LEU A 135 12.23 3.34 -15.55
CA LEU A 135 13.44 3.05 -14.78
C LEU A 135 13.56 1.59 -14.32
N PHE A 136 12.44 0.92 -14.08
CA PHE A 136 12.44 -0.50 -13.71
C PHE A 136 12.67 -1.44 -14.90
N THR A 137 12.25 -1.06 -16.11
CA THR A 137 12.22 -1.95 -17.28
C THR A 137 13.24 -1.61 -18.34
N GLU A 138 13.45 -0.31 -18.62
CA GLU A 138 14.30 0.14 -19.71
C GLU A 138 15.76 0.27 -19.29
N GLU A 139 16.68 0.06 -20.21
CA GLU A 139 18.13 0.28 -19.99
C GLU A 139 18.42 1.73 -19.67
N ARG A 140 17.82 2.65 -20.44
CA ARG A 140 17.91 4.10 -20.26
C ARG A 140 16.52 4.73 -20.32
N THR A 141 16.25 5.61 -19.40
CA THR A 141 15.00 6.39 -19.33
C THR A 141 15.24 7.80 -19.83
N ASN A 142 14.53 8.20 -20.85
CA ASN A 142 14.40 9.58 -21.30
C ASN A 142 12.93 10.01 -21.10
N PHE A 143 12.72 11.12 -20.43
CA PHE A 143 11.40 11.62 -20.15
C PHE A 143 11.38 13.15 -20.21
N GLU A 144 10.44 13.73 -20.93
CA GLU A 144 10.20 15.15 -20.99
C GLU A 144 8.72 15.43 -20.74
N GLY A 145 8.41 15.78 -19.48
CA GLY A 145 7.08 16.10 -19.02
C GLY A 145 6.94 17.57 -18.59
N ARG A 146 5.78 17.87 -18.04
CA ARG A 146 5.50 19.19 -17.46
C ARG A 146 6.23 19.41 -16.15
N TYR A 147 6.38 18.34 -15.34
CA TYR A 147 6.88 18.40 -13.96
C TYR A 147 8.27 17.78 -13.82
N TYR A 148 8.60 16.80 -14.63
CA TYR A 148 9.88 16.10 -14.55
C TYR A 148 10.56 16.01 -15.91
N ARG A 149 11.89 16.06 -15.90
CA ARG A 149 12.72 15.84 -17.07
C ARG A 149 13.87 14.92 -16.71
N MET A 150 14.12 13.92 -17.55
CA MET A 150 15.23 12.98 -17.40
C MET A 150 15.89 12.75 -18.74
N LYS A 151 17.22 12.65 -18.71
CA LYS A 151 18.03 12.34 -19.87
C LYS A 151 18.98 11.21 -19.55
N ASP A 152 18.92 10.14 -20.32
CA ASP A 152 19.76 8.95 -20.21
C ASP A 152 19.85 8.38 -18.78
N ALA A 153 18.77 8.49 -18.00
CA ALA A 153 18.74 8.06 -16.63
C ALA A 153 18.79 6.52 -16.53
N ILE A 154 19.64 6.02 -15.64
CA ILE A 154 19.85 4.59 -15.42
C ILE A 154 19.48 4.24 -13.98
N ALA A 155 18.65 3.20 -13.82
CA ALA A 155 18.39 2.57 -12.52
C ALA A 155 18.87 1.11 -12.56
N ASN A 156 20.15 0.89 -12.29
CA ASN A 156 20.76 -0.43 -12.11
C ASN A 156 21.19 -0.62 -10.64
N PRO A 157 21.07 -1.86 -10.09
CA PRO A 157 20.47 -3.03 -10.73
C PRO A 157 18.98 -2.81 -11.04
N LYS A 158 18.40 -3.65 -11.91
CA LYS A 158 16.95 -3.69 -12.13
C LYS A 158 16.28 -4.48 -11.00
N PRO A 159 14.95 -4.30 -10.76
CA PRO A 159 14.23 -5.12 -9.78
C PRO A 159 14.41 -6.62 -10.01
N ILE A 160 14.39 -7.41 -8.93
CA ILE A 160 14.34 -8.88 -9.00
C ILE A 160 13.01 -9.31 -9.62
N GLN A 161 11.91 -8.70 -9.18
CA GLN A 161 10.58 -8.99 -9.70
C GLN A 161 10.44 -8.58 -11.16
N LYS A 162 9.78 -9.42 -11.96
CA LYS A 162 9.56 -9.18 -13.39
C LYS A 162 8.06 -9.10 -13.69
N PRO A 163 7.64 -8.13 -14.50
CA PRO A 163 8.46 -7.08 -15.12
C PRO A 163 8.96 -6.04 -14.12
N TYR A 164 8.32 -5.86 -12.97
CA TYR A 164 8.63 -4.93 -11.86
C TYR A 164 7.82 -5.31 -10.60
N PRO A 165 8.15 -4.75 -9.42
CA PRO A 165 7.32 -4.87 -8.22
C PRO A 165 5.90 -4.35 -8.46
N PRO A 166 4.83 -5.07 -8.04
CA PRO A 166 3.46 -4.66 -8.30
C PRO A 166 3.16 -3.24 -7.79
N PHE A 167 2.53 -2.42 -8.64
CA PHE A 167 2.13 -1.04 -8.32
C PHE A 167 0.80 -1.03 -7.58
N TRP A 168 0.84 -0.67 -6.31
CA TRP A 168 -0.32 -0.37 -5.50
C TRP A 168 -0.60 1.13 -5.54
N ILE A 169 -1.70 1.54 -6.15
CA ILE A 169 -2.02 2.96 -6.27
C ILE A 169 -3.19 3.31 -5.36
N GLY A 170 -2.95 4.21 -4.41
CA GLY A 170 -3.97 4.77 -3.52
C GLY A 170 -4.83 5.79 -4.25
N ALA A 171 -6.15 5.57 -4.32
CA ALA A 171 -7.06 6.45 -5.01
C ALA A 171 -8.50 6.39 -4.46
N SER A 172 -9.16 7.56 -4.39
CA SER A 172 -10.56 7.70 -3.97
C SER A 172 -11.34 8.75 -4.76
N GLY A 173 -10.75 9.34 -5.78
CA GLY A 173 -11.40 10.36 -6.62
C GLY A 173 -11.28 10.04 -8.12
N PRO A 174 -12.14 10.63 -8.96
CA PRO A 174 -12.26 10.24 -10.37
C PRO A 174 -10.95 10.41 -11.15
N THR A 175 -10.18 11.47 -10.87
CA THR A 175 -8.91 11.73 -11.57
C THR A 175 -7.84 10.71 -11.18
N THR A 176 -7.75 10.34 -9.90
CA THR A 176 -6.79 9.33 -9.43
C THR A 176 -7.21 7.91 -9.84
N LEU A 177 -8.50 7.60 -9.90
CA LEU A 177 -9.01 6.32 -10.41
C LEU A 177 -8.67 6.08 -11.88
N ARG A 178 -8.60 7.15 -12.70
CA ARG A 178 -8.08 7.03 -14.09
C ARG A 178 -6.60 6.62 -14.11
N LEU A 179 -5.79 7.06 -13.14
CA LEU A 179 -4.39 6.61 -13.02
C LEU A 179 -4.32 5.15 -12.56
N VAL A 180 -5.19 4.73 -11.63
CA VAL A 180 -5.35 3.33 -11.24
C VAL A 180 -5.64 2.47 -12.48
N ALA A 181 -6.67 2.83 -13.25
CA ALA A 181 -7.06 2.10 -14.44
C ALA A 181 -5.93 1.94 -15.47
N ARG A 182 -5.04 2.94 -15.60
CA ARG A 182 -3.92 2.90 -16.55
C ARG A 182 -2.67 2.20 -16.03
N HIS A 183 -2.40 2.31 -14.74
CA HIS A 183 -1.06 2.02 -14.22
C HIS A 183 -1.03 0.98 -13.09
N ALA A 184 -2.13 0.75 -12.36
CA ALA A 184 -2.09 -0.10 -11.18
C ALA A 184 -2.13 -1.60 -11.51
N ASP A 185 -1.44 -2.37 -10.66
CA ASP A 185 -1.64 -3.82 -10.51
C ASP A 185 -2.58 -4.09 -9.33
N VAL A 186 -2.61 -3.15 -8.36
CA VAL A 186 -3.53 -3.17 -7.21
C VAL A 186 -4.06 -1.76 -6.98
N TRP A 187 -5.38 -1.64 -6.89
CA TRP A 187 -6.03 -0.44 -6.41
C TRP A 187 -6.17 -0.49 -4.90
N ASN A 188 -5.61 0.48 -4.19
CA ASN A 188 -5.70 0.57 -2.73
C ASN A 188 -6.73 1.61 -2.30
N ILE A 189 -7.75 1.16 -1.55
CA ILE A 189 -8.79 1.97 -0.94
C ILE A 189 -8.38 2.28 0.50
N ALA A 190 -8.26 3.57 0.83
CA ALA A 190 -7.82 4.03 2.14
C ALA A 190 -9.00 4.15 3.12
N GLY A 191 -9.60 3.03 3.51
CA GLY A 191 -10.74 3.00 4.41
C GLY A 191 -12.08 3.27 3.73
N GLY A 192 -13.13 3.26 4.51
CA GLY A 192 -14.50 3.50 4.09
C GLY A 192 -15.42 2.36 4.50
N ASP A 193 -16.70 2.70 4.77
CA ASP A 193 -17.71 1.68 4.96
C ASP A 193 -18.02 0.93 3.65
N PRO A 194 -18.67 -0.23 3.70
CA PRO A 194 -19.00 -1.01 2.51
C PRO A 194 -19.82 -0.25 1.45
N ALA A 195 -20.69 0.68 1.83
CA ALA A 195 -21.46 1.48 0.87
C ALA A 195 -20.54 2.41 0.08
N ARG A 196 -19.60 3.06 0.78
CA ARG A 196 -18.59 3.92 0.12
C ARG A 196 -17.67 3.10 -0.80
N VAL A 197 -17.29 1.89 -0.40
CA VAL A 197 -16.50 0.98 -1.25
C VAL A 197 -17.26 0.58 -2.51
N ALA A 198 -18.57 0.35 -2.42
CA ALA A 198 -19.42 0.06 -3.59
C ALA A 198 -19.45 1.25 -4.58
N GLU A 199 -19.65 2.48 -4.08
CA GLU A 199 -19.61 3.69 -4.91
C GLU A 199 -18.25 3.84 -5.63
N LEU A 200 -17.16 3.70 -4.89
CA LEU A 200 -15.82 3.81 -5.45
C LEU A 200 -15.55 2.70 -6.48
N THR A 201 -16.10 1.51 -6.27
CA THR A 201 -16.00 0.39 -7.22
C THR A 201 -16.68 0.72 -8.55
N ALA A 202 -17.88 1.31 -8.54
CA ALA A 202 -18.56 1.74 -9.75
C ALA A 202 -17.71 2.78 -10.53
N MET A 203 -17.20 3.80 -9.84
CA MET A 203 -16.32 4.81 -10.45
C MET A 203 -15.01 4.23 -11.00
N PHE A 204 -14.47 3.22 -10.35
CA PHE A 204 -13.28 2.49 -10.82
C PHE A 204 -13.58 1.71 -12.09
N GLU A 205 -14.71 1.01 -12.16
CA GLU A 205 -15.12 0.25 -13.36
C GLU A 205 -15.38 1.17 -14.55
N GLU A 206 -16.02 2.31 -14.33
CA GLU A 206 -16.15 3.37 -15.36
C GLU A 206 -14.78 3.87 -15.84
N SER A 207 -13.84 4.07 -14.91
CA SER A 207 -12.48 4.53 -15.25
C SER A 207 -11.72 3.48 -16.06
N CYS A 208 -11.91 2.19 -15.78
CA CYS A 208 -11.34 1.09 -16.55
C CYS A 208 -11.96 1.03 -17.96
N ALA A 209 -13.27 1.14 -18.07
CA ALA A 209 -13.98 1.17 -19.35
C ALA A 209 -13.49 2.33 -20.24
N ALA A 210 -13.28 3.52 -19.65
CA ALA A 210 -12.81 4.71 -20.36
C ALA A 210 -11.40 4.56 -20.97
N VAL A 211 -10.59 3.61 -20.47
CA VAL A 211 -9.23 3.33 -20.99
C VAL A 211 -9.11 1.96 -21.68
N GLY A 212 -10.23 1.24 -21.81
CA GLY A 212 -10.27 -0.08 -22.44
C GLY A 212 -9.59 -1.19 -21.66
N ARG A 213 -9.48 -1.06 -20.32
CA ARG A 213 -8.86 -2.08 -19.46
C ARG A 213 -9.89 -2.93 -18.74
N ASN A 214 -9.66 -4.22 -18.66
CA ASN A 214 -10.53 -5.10 -17.89
C ASN A 214 -10.28 -4.88 -16.37
N PRO A 215 -11.31 -4.46 -15.59
CA PRO A 215 -11.16 -4.23 -14.16
C PRO A 215 -10.74 -5.47 -13.38
N SER A 216 -10.99 -6.67 -13.87
CA SER A 216 -10.55 -7.92 -13.23
C SER A 216 -9.04 -8.19 -13.29
N GLU A 217 -8.28 -7.42 -14.06
CA GLU A 217 -6.82 -7.47 -14.07
C GLU A 217 -6.20 -6.73 -12.87
N ILE A 218 -6.97 -5.86 -12.23
CA ILE A 218 -6.51 -5.04 -11.11
C ILE A 218 -7.07 -5.60 -9.81
N ARG A 219 -6.20 -6.04 -8.90
CA ARG A 219 -6.61 -6.47 -7.57
C ARG A 219 -7.18 -5.27 -6.79
N ARG A 220 -8.16 -5.52 -5.94
CA ARG A 220 -8.78 -4.49 -5.10
C ARG A 220 -8.36 -4.68 -3.67
N SER A 221 -7.75 -3.67 -3.07
CA SER A 221 -7.29 -3.66 -1.69
C SER A 221 -8.10 -2.66 -0.86
N ILE A 222 -8.42 -3.03 0.37
CA ILE A 222 -8.99 -2.14 1.39
C ILE A 222 -8.09 -2.08 2.61
N GLN A 223 -7.90 -0.86 3.15
CA GLN A 223 -7.30 -0.67 4.46
C GLN A 223 -8.40 -0.34 5.46
N PHE A 224 -8.51 -1.07 6.54
CA PHE A 224 -9.47 -0.77 7.61
C PHE A 224 -8.87 -1.09 8.98
N GLY A 225 -9.26 -0.32 9.98
CA GLY A 225 -8.74 -0.47 11.34
C GLY A 225 -9.53 -1.49 12.14
N TRP A 226 -8.82 -2.21 13.03
CA TRP A 226 -9.42 -3.04 14.06
C TRP A 226 -8.63 -2.88 15.36
N ASP A 227 -9.34 -2.82 16.49
CA ASP A 227 -8.78 -2.52 17.81
C ASP A 227 -8.55 -3.77 18.69
N GLY A 228 -8.84 -4.95 18.16
CA GLY A 228 -8.62 -6.21 18.87
C GLY A 228 -9.79 -6.65 19.77
N GLN A 229 -10.93 -5.96 19.78
CA GLN A 229 -12.01 -6.24 20.74
C GLN A 229 -13.07 -7.21 20.21
N ASP A 230 -13.71 -6.88 19.08
CA ASP A 230 -14.82 -7.72 18.57
C ASP A 230 -14.36 -8.52 17.33
N ARG A 231 -14.19 -9.84 17.53
CA ARG A 231 -13.84 -10.76 16.45
C ARG A 231 -14.92 -10.87 15.37
N ASN A 232 -16.20 -10.78 15.76
CA ASN A 232 -17.30 -10.92 14.81
C ASN A 232 -17.35 -9.70 13.90
N GLU A 233 -17.12 -8.51 14.44
CA GLU A 233 -16.99 -7.30 13.63
C GLU A 233 -15.93 -7.44 12.54
N LEU A 234 -14.74 -7.97 12.88
CA LEU A 234 -13.68 -8.19 11.91
C LEU A 234 -14.09 -9.17 10.81
N LEU A 235 -14.71 -10.28 11.17
CA LEU A 235 -15.13 -11.32 10.22
C LEU A 235 -16.26 -10.83 9.32
N GLU A 236 -17.28 -10.18 9.89
CA GLU A 236 -18.43 -9.64 9.16
C GLU A 236 -18.01 -8.53 8.19
N LEU A 237 -17.17 -7.60 8.65
CA LEU A 237 -16.66 -6.52 7.80
C LEU A 237 -15.80 -7.06 6.66
N SER A 238 -14.95 -8.04 6.94
CA SER A 238 -14.15 -8.71 5.92
C SER A 238 -15.04 -9.43 4.89
N ALA A 239 -16.08 -10.13 5.34
CA ALA A 239 -17.04 -10.79 4.45
C ALA A 239 -17.74 -9.81 3.51
N ARG A 240 -18.20 -8.67 4.03
CA ARG A 240 -18.81 -7.59 3.22
C ARG A 240 -17.87 -7.06 2.15
N TYR A 241 -16.59 -6.86 2.47
CA TYR A 241 -15.62 -6.43 1.46
C TYR A 241 -15.36 -7.51 0.40
N VAL A 242 -15.35 -8.79 0.78
CA VAL A 242 -15.26 -9.92 -0.17
C VAL A 242 -16.44 -9.91 -1.16
N GLU A 243 -17.66 -9.66 -0.70
CA GLU A 243 -18.86 -9.53 -1.54
C GLU A 243 -18.73 -8.39 -2.56
N LEU A 244 -18.05 -7.29 -2.18
CA LEU A 244 -17.75 -6.16 -3.06
C LEU A 244 -16.56 -6.41 -4.00
N GLY A 245 -16.00 -7.61 -4.01
CA GLY A 245 -14.89 -7.99 -4.90
C GLY A 245 -13.52 -7.53 -4.44
N VAL A 246 -13.38 -7.10 -3.18
CA VAL A 246 -12.07 -6.82 -2.58
C VAL A 246 -11.33 -8.14 -2.33
N THR A 247 -10.05 -8.18 -2.70
CA THR A 247 -9.23 -9.39 -2.58
C THR A 247 -8.04 -9.24 -1.65
N GLU A 248 -7.65 -8.01 -1.36
CA GLU A 248 -6.50 -7.70 -0.49
C GLU A 248 -7.00 -6.94 0.74
N HIS A 249 -7.04 -7.59 1.89
CA HIS A 249 -7.48 -7.02 3.16
C HIS A 249 -6.27 -6.60 3.97
N VAL A 250 -6.09 -5.30 4.19
CA VAL A 250 -5.02 -4.75 5.00
C VAL A 250 -5.59 -4.24 6.31
N ILE A 251 -5.41 -5.00 7.37
CA ILE A 251 -5.93 -4.67 8.69
C ILE A 251 -4.94 -3.74 9.38
N TYR A 252 -5.38 -2.51 9.61
CA TYR A 252 -4.61 -1.50 10.30
C TYR A 252 -4.73 -1.69 11.80
N LEU A 253 -3.59 -1.93 12.45
CA LEU A 253 -3.50 -2.05 13.90
C LEU A 253 -3.69 -0.66 14.49
N ARG A 254 -4.91 -0.34 14.91
CA ARG A 254 -5.18 0.85 15.68
C ARG A 254 -4.68 0.61 17.11
N ALA A 255 -3.48 1.06 17.41
CA ALA A 255 -3.25 1.54 18.75
C ALA A 255 -4.22 2.72 18.91
N VAL A 256 -5.36 2.49 19.55
CA VAL A 256 -6.23 3.57 20.03
C VAL A 256 -5.31 4.50 20.82
N GLU A 257 -5.45 5.83 20.67
CA GLU A 257 -4.64 6.84 21.37
C GLU A 257 -4.18 6.36 22.75
N PRO A 258 -2.98 6.69 23.21
CA PRO A 258 -2.43 6.15 24.44
C PRO A 258 -3.29 6.56 25.66
N LYS A 259 -4.47 5.99 25.75
CA LYS A 259 -5.23 5.84 26.96
C LYS A 259 -4.66 4.62 27.65
N ALA A 260 -4.44 4.70 28.93
CA ALA A 260 -3.86 3.66 29.79
C ALA A 260 -4.52 2.25 29.70
N THR A 261 -5.42 2.04 28.74
CA THR A 261 -6.21 0.82 28.49
C THR A 261 -6.16 0.29 27.05
N SER A 262 -5.37 0.90 26.14
CA SER A 262 -5.28 0.41 24.76
C SER A 262 -4.33 -0.79 24.68
N GLU A 263 -4.79 -1.87 24.03
CA GLU A 263 -3.94 -3.03 23.77
C GLU A 263 -2.72 -2.64 22.94
N HIS A 264 -1.58 -3.26 23.24
CA HIS A 264 -0.36 -3.08 22.45
C HIS A 264 -0.55 -3.64 21.04
N PRO A 265 0.03 -3.01 19.99
CA PRO A 265 -0.11 -3.48 18.60
C PRO A 265 0.24 -4.95 18.40
N GLU A 266 1.17 -5.49 19.20
CA GLU A 266 1.58 -6.88 19.17
C GLU A 266 0.43 -7.82 19.58
N ALA A 267 -0.30 -7.49 20.65
CA ALA A 267 -1.45 -8.28 21.11
C ALA A 267 -2.59 -8.27 20.09
N ILE A 268 -2.83 -7.13 19.44
CA ILE A 268 -3.82 -7.04 18.36
C ILE A 268 -3.37 -7.90 17.16
N ALA A 269 -2.10 -7.85 16.79
CA ALA A 269 -1.55 -8.66 15.72
C ALA A 269 -1.67 -10.17 15.99
N GLU A 270 -1.42 -10.61 17.23
CA GLU A 270 -1.58 -12.00 17.66
C GLU A 270 -3.05 -12.45 17.54
N LYS A 271 -3.99 -11.64 18.01
CA LYS A 271 -5.44 -11.94 17.87
C LYS A 271 -5.86 -12.08 16.41
N ILE A 272 -5.38 -11.20 15.52
CA ILE A 272 -5.68 -11.32 14.08
C ILE A 272 -5.04 -12.59 13.52
N ALA A 273 -3.83 -12.94 13.95
CA ALA A 273 -3.17 -14.17 13.54
C ALA A 273 -3.96 -15.42 13.91
N GLU A 274 -4.55 -15.46 15.11
CA GLU A 274 -5.45 -16.53 15.53
C GLU A 274 -6.71 -16.64 14.65
N LEU A 275 -7.22 -15.49 14.16
CA LEU A 275 -8.40 -15.43 13.29
C LEU A 275 -8.09 -15.68 11.81
N LEU A 276 -6.82 -15.66 11.41
CA LEU A 276 -6.41 -15.79 10.00
C LEU A 276 -6.97 -17.05 9.30
N PRO A 277 -7.04 -18.25 9.95
CA PRO A 277 -7.68 -19.42 9.33
C PRO A 277 -9.18 -19.20 9.02
N GLU A 278 -9.90 -18.46 9.86
CA GLU A 278 -11.32 -18.15 9.65
C GLU A 278 -11.52 -17.12 8.55
N LEU A 279 -10.71 -16.06 8.57
CA LEU A 279 -10.68 -15.05 7.50
C LEU A 279 -10.42 -15.69 6.13
N ARG A 280 -9.51 -16.64 6.04
CA ARG A 280 -9.23 -17.37 4.78
C ARG A 280 -10.38 -18.26 4.32
N ARG A 281 -11.26 -18.71 5.21
CA ARG A 281 -12.47 -19.46 4.82
C ARG A 281 -13.48 -18.61 4.04
N LEU A 282 -13.41 -17.28 4.13
CA LEU A 282 -14.24 -16.37 3.34
C LEU A 282 -14.02 -16.54 1.81
N GLU A 283 -12.89 -17.12 1.38
CA GLU A 283 -12.66 -17.51 -0.01
C GLU A 283 -13.74 -18.49 -0.52
N ARG A 284 -14.24 -19.36 0.34
CA ARG A 284 -15.30 -20.33 -0.01
C ARG A 284 -16.64 -19.64 -0.22
N VAL A 285 -16.96 -18.62 0.57
CA VAL A 285 -18.20 -17.82 0.43
C VAL A 285 -18.19 -17.12 -0.94
N ARG A 286 -17.05 -16.57 -1.33
CA ARG A 286 -16.87 -15.93 -2.63
C ARG A 286 -17.04 -16.88 -3.82
N SER A 287 -16.77 -18.16 -3.63
CA SER A 287 -16.89 -19.17 -4.70
C SER A 287 -18.33 -19.59 -4.95
N SER A 288 -19.26 -19.23 -4.06
CA SER A 288 -20.70 -19.51 -4.17
C SER A 288 -21.53 -18.31 -4.68
N LEU A 289 -20.91 -17.14 -4.86
CA LEU A 289 -21.45 -15.95 -5.50
C LEU A 289 -21.01 -15.87 -6.97
#